data_0f7e3be104d2ce484e14c214b4e64ad2
#
_entry.id   0f7e3be104d2ce484e14c214b4e64ad2
#
_cell.length_a   1.000
_cell.length_b   1.000
_cell.length_c   1.000
_cell.angle_alpha   90.00
_cell.angle_beta   90.00
_cell.angle_gamma   90.00
#
_symmetry.space_group_name_H-M   'P 1'
#
loop_
_entity.id
_entity.type
_entity.pdbx_description
1 polymer ?
#
loop_
_entity_poly.entity_id
_entity_poly.type
_entity_poly.pdbx_seq_one_letter_code
_entity_poly.pdbx_strand_id
1 'polypeptide(L)'
;MNRRRGLVIGAAGTIAVFAVLLFLVGGRDVLTALRTADPEAIGLVLAVGLCWLVAWSLVLRSVLGTLGAPITVTKSLLVYAAAVFANNVTPFGQAGGEPVAALLISQVAEERYETGLAGIAAVDVINVISSVALVLVSVSYYATTTTVGDTLQNAVLSALGVVGAVALVLSLAWRFRWSLIEMASRLVAATAGRLVSTDGFDLDIHDRAQRFFGHVEKIATSPDRLAAILLLSLSGWVLQAVALSVAFTAVGQSVQIAVVLFAVPLGNLAGAAPLPGGLGAIDAAFVGILVPVTGIGAATVTAAVLIYRGVIYWLPVVLGGSVAGAFSVGVFE
;
A
#
# COMPACT_ATOMS: atom_id res chain seq x y z
N MET A 1 12.18 15.04 -18.24
CA MET A 1 12.46 15.68 -16.93
C MET A 1 13.57 14.89 -16.27
N ASN A 2 14.72 15.51 -15.91
CA ASN A 2 15.88 14.78 -15.38
C ASN A 2 15.50 14.04 -14.08
N ARG A 3 15.79 12.74 -13.99
CA ARG A 3 15.51 11.87 -12.84
C ARG A 3 15.87 12.50 -11.48
N ARG A 4 16.99 13.25 -11.44
CA ARG A 4 17.42 14.03 -10.25
C ARG A 4 16.43 15.13 -9.87
N ARG A 5 15.84 15.86 -10.85
CA ARG A 5 14.86 16.91 -10.57
C ARG A 5 13.56 16.34 -9.97
N GLY A 6 13.08 15.21 -10.47
CA GLY A 6 11.90 14.55 -9.91
C GLY A 6 12.10 14.11 -8.45
N LEU A 7 13.26 13.54 -8.12
CA LEU A 7 13.62 13.16 -6.74
C LEU A 7 13.72 14.37 -5.82
N VAL A 8 14.34 15.46 -6.27
CA VAL A 8 14.46 16.70 -5.48
C VAL A 8 13.09 17.33 -5.22
N ILE A 9 12.21 17.37 -6.23
CA ILE A 9 10.85 17.90 -6.08
C ILE A 9 10.04 17.04 -5.11
N GLY A 10 10.11 15.70 -5.24
CA GLY A 10 9.43 14.79 -4.31
C GLY A 10 9.92 14.93 -2.87
N ALA A 11 11.24 14.97 -2.66
CA ALA A 11 11.81 15.19 -1.34
C ALA A 11 11.44 16.55 -0.73
N ALA A 12 11.51 17.62 -1.53
CA ALA A 12 11.10 18.96 -1.10
C ALA A 12 9.60 19.00 -0.74
N GLY A 13 8.75 18.36 -1.54
CA GLY A 13 7.32 18.21 -1.26
C GLY A 13 7.06 17.47 0.06
N THR A 14 7.74 16.36 0.29
CA THR A 14 7.66 15.60 1.55
C THR A 14 8.06 16.46 2.75
N ILE A 15 9.22 17.15 2.67
CA ILE A 15 9.68 18.03 3.75
C ILE A 15 8.67 19.14 4.01
N ALA A 16 8.12 19.76 2.96
CA ALA A 16 7.13 20.83 3.10
C ALA A 16 5.85 20.33 3.79
N VAL A 17 5.32 19.17 3.40
CA VAL A 17 4.11 18.60 4.01
C VAL A 17 4.36 18.26 5.49
N PHE A 18 5.50 17.64 5.82
CA PHE A 18 5.85 17.37 7.23
C PHE A 18 6.04 18.65 8.04
N ALA A 19 6.70 19.66 7.48
CA ALA A 19 6.90 20.95 8.16
C ALA A 19 5.56 21.63 8.47
N VAL A 20 4.64 21.64 7.50
CA VAL A 20 3.29 22.19 7.68
C VAL A 20 2.51 21.37 8.73
N LEU A 21 2.54 20.03 8.65
CA LEU A 21 1.87 19.16 9.61
C LEU A 21 2.38 19.46 11.04
N LEU A 22 3.70 19.43 11.25
CA LEU A 22 4.30 19.68 12.57
C LEU A 22 4.06 21.11 13.06
N PHE A 23 4.00 22.10 12.17
CA PHE A 23 3.63 23.47 12.53
C PHE A 23 2.19 23.58 13.01
N LEU A 24 1.24 22.94 12.30
CA LEU A 24 -0.19 22.97 12.65
C LEU A 24 -0.51 22.19 13.93
N VAL A 25 0.22 21.10 14.17
CA VAL A 25 -0.05 20.15 15.26
C VAL A 25 0.71 20.52 16.54
N GLY A 26 1.76 21.34 16.44
CA GLY A 26 2.64 21.66 17.57
C GLY A 26 3.83 20.70 17.68
N GLY A 27 4.86 20.91 16.87
CA GLY A 27 6.01 19.99 16.77
C GLY A 27 6.76 19.73 18.07
N ARG A 28 6.74 20.68 19.05
CA ARG A 28 7.32 20.47 20.39
C ARG A 28 6.54 19.42 21.19
N ASP A 29 5.21 19.45 21.12
CA ASP A 29 4.34 18.53 21.85
C ASP A 29 4.45 17.12 21.25
N VAL A 30 4.54 17.03 19.93
CA VAL A 30 4.85 15.76 19.21
C VAL A 30 6.19 15.18 19.68
N LEU A 31 7.23 15.99 19.74
CA LEU A 31 8.55 15.55 20.18
C LEU A 31 8.54 15.10 21.66
N THR A 32 7.79 15.79 22.50
CA THR A 32 7.62 15.39 23.90
C THR A 32 6.92 14.05 24.01
N ALA A 33 5.81 13.86 23.28
CA ALA A 33 5.09 12.57 23.26
C ALA A 33 5.97 11.42 22.75
N LEU A 34 6.80 11.65 21.73
CA LEU A 34 7.75 10.66 21.24
C LEU A 34 8.86 10.33 22.24
N ARG A 35 9.35 11.31 23.01
CA ARG A 35 10.39 11.10 24.03
C ARG A 35 9.89 10.32 25.25
N THR A 36 8.61 10.44 25.54
CA THR A 36 7.96 9.75 26.68
C THR A 36 7.27 8.45 26.24
N ALA A 37 7.35 8.09 24.96
CA ALA A 37 6.74 6.88 24.46
C ALA A 37 7.37 5.62 25.06
N ASP A 38 6.54 4.63 25.36
CA ASP A 38 6.96 3.35 25.93
C ASP A 38 7.78 2.52 24.93
N PRO A 39 9.06 2.22 25.23
CA PRO A 39 9.92 1.47 24.32
C PRO A 39 9.48 0.00 24.15
N GLU A 40 8.81 -0.61 25.14
CA GLU A 40 8.31 -1.99 25.01
C GLU A 40 7.18 -2.04 23.99
N ALA A 41 6.25 -1.08 24.05
CA ALA A 41 5.19 -0.95 23.06
C ALA A 41 5.74 -0.66 21.65
N ILE A 42 6.79 0.17 21.51
CA ILE A 42 7.47 0.39 20.22
C ILE A 42 8.08 -0.92 19.70
N GLY A 43 8.71 -1.72 20.58
CA GLY A 43 9.20 -3.05 20.23
C GLY A 43 8.09 -3.98 19.73
N LEU A 44 6.90 -3.90 20.35
CA LEU A 44 5.73 -4.66 19.90
C LEU A 44 5.22 -4.18 18.55
N VAL A 45 5.20 -2.86 18.27
CA VAL A 45 4.87 -2.33 16.93
C VAL A 45 5.80 -2.92 15.88
N LEU A 46 7.11 -3.01 16.17
CA LEU A 46 8.09 -3.62 15.27
C LEU A 46 7.81 -5.11 15.03
N ALA A 47 7.52 -5.88 16.08
CA ALA A 47 7.18 -7.29 15.96
C ALA A 47 5.92 -7.51 15.11
N VAL A 48 4.86 -6.72 15.34
CA VAL A 48 3.63 -6.76 14.55
C VAL A 48 3.91 -6.34 13.09
N GLY A 49 4.77 -5.35 12.87
CA GLY A 49 5.20 -4.93 11.53
C GLY A 49 5.94 -6.03 10.76
N LEU A 50 6.76 -6.83 11.44
CA LEU A 50 7.39 -8.01 10.84
C LEU A 50 6.34 -9.07 10.45
N CYS A 51 5.38 -9.35 11.33
CA CYS A 51 4.28 -10.27 11.04
C CYS A 51 3.44 -9.78 9.84
N TRP A 52 3.16 -8.48 9.75
CA TRP A 52 2.50 -7.85 8.61
C TRP A 52 3.26 -8.08 7.30
N LEU A 53 4.58 -7.85 7.29
CA LEU A 53 5.41 -8.06 6.10
C LEU A 53 5.38 -9.53 5.65
N VAL A 54 5.42 -10.47 6.60
CA VAL A 54 5.29 -11.90 6.34
C VAL A 54 3.90 -12.23 5.78
N ALA A 55 2.82 -11.72 6.39
CA ALA A 55 1.46 -12.00 5.94
C ALA A 55 1.26 -11.60 4.47
N TRP A 56 1.68 -10.40 4.08
CA TRP A 56 1.53 -9.96 2.69
C TRP A 56 2.52 -10.61 1.74
N SER A 57 3.69 -11.03 2.19
CA SER A 57 4.56 -11.88 1.38
C SER A 57 3.92 -13.23 1.07
N LEU A 58 3.15 -13.79 2.00
CA LEU A 58 2.39 -15.02 1.79
C LEU A 58 1.21 -14.83 0.82
N VAL A 59 0.60 -13.62 0.80
CA VAL A 59 -0.37 -13.26 -0.26
C VAL A 59 0.29 -13.35 -1.63
N LEU A 60 1.43 -12.69 -1.82
CA LEU A 60 2.20 -12.74 -3.08
C LEU A 60 2.54 -14.18 -3.47
N ARG A 61 3.07 -14.97 -2.53
CA ARG A 61 3.38 -16.38 -2.76
C ARG A 61 2.16 -17.19 -3.23
N SER A 62 1.02 -16.99 -2.58
CA SER A 62 -0.22 -17.72 -2.89
C SER A 62 -0.78 -17.33 -4.26
N VAL A 63 -0.71 -16.04 -4.61
CA VAL A 63 -1.08 -15.52 -5.93
C VAL A 63 -0.19 -16.15 -7.00
N LEU A 64 1.13 -16.06 -6.86
CA LEU A 64 2.08 -16.64 -7.83
C LEU A 64 1.90 -18.15 -7.97
N GLY A 65 1.69 -18.88 -6.87
CA GLY A 65 1.38 -20.30 -6.91
C GLY A 65 0.10 -20.64 -7.69
N THR A 66 -0.92 -19.76 -7.64
CA THR A 66 -2.14 -19.90 -8.43
C THR A 66 -1.89 -19.64 -9.92
N LEU A 67 -0.99 -18.71 -10.24
CA LEU A 67 -0.60 -18.41 -11.61
C LEU A 67 0.28 -19.49 -12.24
N GLY A 68 0.83 -20.40 -11.45
CA GLY A 68 1.71 -21.47 -11.92
C GLY A 68 3.20 -21.16 -11.74
N ALA A 69 3.52 -20.06 -11.07
CA ALA A 69 4.86 -19.57 -10.76
C ALA A 69 5.20 -19.71 -9.26
N PRO A 70 5.26 -20.91 -8.69
CA PRO A 70 5.43 -21.11 -7.26
C PRO A 70 6.84 -20.69 -6.81
N ILE A 71 6.93 -19.89 -5.76
CA ILE A 71 8.20 -19.49 -5.12
C ILE A 71 8.19 -19.92 -3.65
N THR A 72 9.39 -20.04 -3.06
CA THR A 72 9.54 -20.36 -1.63
C THR A 72 9.10 -19.17 -0.76
N VAL A 73 8.79 -19.43 0.52
CA VAL A 73 8.43 -18.37 1.49
C VAL A 73 9.54 -17.34 1.60
N THR A 74 10.80 -17.76 1.67
CA THR A 74 11.94 -16.85 1.77
C THR A 74 12.06 -15.96 0.52
N LYS A 75 12.00 -16.55 -0.67
CA LYS A 75 12.01 -15.79 -1.93
C LYS A 75 10.86 -14.78 -1.98
N SER A 76 9.64 -15.19 -1.58
CA SER A 76 8.49 -14.30 -1.54
C SER A 76 8.67 -13.13 -0.58
N LEU A 77 9.21 -13.38 0.63
CA LEU A 77 9.49 -12.35 1.61
C LEU A 77 10.50 -11.32 1.10
N LEU A 78 11.60 -11.80 0.51
CA LEU A 78 12.64 -10.93 -0.05
C LEU A 78 12.10 -10.07 -1.21
N VAL A 79 11.39 -10.70 -2.15
CA VAL A 79 10.80 -10.01 -3.30
C VAL A 79 9.75 -9.01 -2.85
N TYR A 80 8.86 -9.39 -1.90
CA TYR A 80 7.83 -8.49 -1.39
C TYR A 80 8.45 -7.29 -0.66
N ALA A 81 9.46 -7.51 0.20
CA ALA A 81 10.16 -6.42 0.86
C ALA A 81 10.83 -5.47 -0.14
N ALA A 82 11.47 -6.00 -1.19
CA ALA A 82 12.08 -5.20 -2.25
C ALA A 82 11.03 -4.45 -3.10
N ALA A 83 9.86 -5.04 -3.33
CA ALA A 83 8.74 -4.38 -4.01
C ALA A 83 8.21 -3.20 -3.19
N VAL A 84 7.97 -3.40 -1.89
CA VAL A 84 7.53 -2.32 -0.98
C VAL A 84 8.60 -1.23 -0.85
N PHE A 85 9.89 -1.60 -0.81
CA PHE A 85 10.98 -0.63 -0.89
C PHE A 85 10.89 0.21 -2.16
N ALA A 86 10.75 -0.42 -3.33
CA ALA A 86 10.62 0.28 -4.59
C ALA A 86 9.43 1.24 -4.60
N ASN A 87 8.26 0.82 -4.08
CA ASN A 87 7.08 1.66 -3.93
C ASN A 87 7.33 2.86 -3.00
N ASN A 88 8.07 2.65 -1.91
CA ASN A 88 8.33 3.70 -0.92
C ASN A 88 9.35 4.75 -1.39
N VAL A 89 10.30 4.38 -2.24
CA VAL A 89 11.36 5.31 -2.69
C VAL A 89 11.10 5.93 -4.06
N THR A 90 10.11 5.43 -4.83
CA THR A 90 9.76 6.01 -6.14
C THR A 90 8.73 7.12 -5.98
N PRO A 91 8.84 8.21 -6.75
CA PRO A 91 7.76 9.17 -6.91
C PRO A 91 6.54 8.45 -7.49
N PHE A 92 5.34 8.81 -7.02
CA PHE A 92 4.07 8.16 -7.35
C PHE A 92 3.84 6.78 -6.70
N GLY A 93 4.63 6.43 -5.67
CA GLY A 93 4.41 5.25 -4.84
C GLY A 93 4.28 3.95 -5.64
N GLN A 94 3.16 3.25 -5.51
CA GLN A 94 2.89 1.97 -6.17
C GLN A 94 3.07 2.03 -7.69
N ALA A 95 2.54 3.05 -8.37
CA ALA A 95 2.67 3.16 -9.83
C ALA A 95 4.13 3.23 -10.33
N GLY A 96 5.05 3.73 -9.49
CA GLY A 96 6.48 3.77 -9.80
C GLY A 96 7.23 2.49 -9.45
N GLY A 97 6.82 1.80 -8.39
CA GLY A 97 7.47 0.59 -7.88
C GLY A 97 6.97 -0.72 -8.49
N GLU A 98 5.70 -0.79 -8.94
CA GLU A 98 5.12 -2.01 -9.53
C GLU A 98 5.91 -2.58 -10.72
N PRO A 99 6.41 -1.79 -11.68
CA PRO A 99 7.26 -2.31 -12.75
C PRO A 99 8.55 -2.95 -12.24
N VAL A 100 9.14 -2.40 -11.17
CA VAL A 100 10.34 -2.95 -10.53
C VAL A 100 9.99 -4.26 -9.80
N ALA A 101 8.86 -4.27 -9.09
CA ALA A 101 8.35 -5.47 -8.43
C ALA A 101 8.08 -6.60 -9.43
N ALA A 102 7.43 -6.30 -10.55
CA ALA A 102 7.17 -7.25 -11.62
C ALA A 102 8.47 -7.84 -12.20
N LEU A 103 9.50 -7.02 -12.38
CA LEU A 103 10.81 -7.46 -12.85
C LEU A 103 11.48 -8.40 -11.82
N LEU A 104 11.48 -8.04 -10.54
CA LEU A 104 12.04 -8.88 -9.47
C LEU A 104 11.32 -10.22 -9.38
N ILE A 105 9.98 -10.21 -9.46
CA ILE A 105 9.17 -11.43 -9.46
C ILE A 105 9.55 -12.32 -10.66
N SER A 106 9.64 -11.75 -11.86
CA SER A 106 9.97 -12.52 -13.07
C SER A 106 11.34 -13.17 -12.99
N GLN A 107 12.33 -12.46 -12.44
CA GLN A 107 13.69 -13.00 -12.25
C GLN A 107 13.71 -14.13 -11.21
N VAL A 108 13.05 -13.94 -10.06
CA VAL A 108 13.10 -14.90 -8.94
C VAL A 108 12.22 -16.14 -9.22
N ALA A 109 11.13 -15.99 -9.95
CA ALA A 109 10.25 -17.08 -10.34
C ALA A 109 10.70 -17.76 -11.66
N GLU A 110 11.71 -17.21 -12.35
CA GLU A 110 12.17 -17.66 -13.68
C GLU A 110 11.05 -17.66 -14.71
N GLU A 111 10.18 -16.65 -14.62
CA GLU A 111 8.98 -16.49 -15.40
C GLU A 111 9.01 -15.22 -16.24
N ARG A 112 8.05 -15.08 -17.14
CA ARG A 112 7.92 -13.88 -17.98
C ARG A 112 7.54 -12.67 -17.14
N TYR A 113 7.98 -11.49 -17.58
CA TYR A 113 7.65 -10.21 -16.93
C TYR A 113 6.13 -10.01 -16.76
N GLU A 114 5.33 -10.44 -17.75
CA GLU A 114 3.87 -10.35 -17.70
C GLU A 114 3.26 -11.17 -16.54
N THR A 115 3.86 -12.33 -16.22
CA THR A 115 3.46 -13.13 -15.05
C THR A 115 3.75 -12.39 -13.74
N GLY A 116 4.92 -11.76 -13.64
CA GLY A 116 5.28 -10.92 -12.49
C GLY A 116 4.34 -9.72 -12.34
N LEU A 117 4.05 -9.03 -13.44
CA LEU A 117 3.14 -7.88 -13.45
C LEU A 117 1.70 -8.30 -13.08
N ALA A 118 1.21 -9.42 -13.64
CA ALA A 118 -0.10 -9.96 -13.28
C ALA A 118 -0.15 -10.37 -11.80
N GLY A 119 0.95 -10.93 -11.28
CA GLY A 119 1.07 -11.32 -9.88
C GLY A 119 0.94 -10.13 -8.94
N ILE A 120 1.72 -9.07 -9.15
CA ILE A 120 1.68 -7.89 -8.25
C ILE A 120 0.35 -7.14 -8.38
N ALA A 121 -0.16 -6.95 -9.60
CA ALA A 121 -1.45 -6.30 -9.80
C ALA A 121 -2.62 -7.09 -9.17
N ALA A 122 -2.57 -8.43 -9.20
CA ALA A 122 -3.57 -9.26 -8.52
C ALA A 122 -3.49 -9.12 -7.00
N VAL A 123 -2.29 -9.01 -6.42
CA VAL A 123 -2.09 -8.72 -4.99
C VAL A 123 -2.75 -7.38 -4.65
N ASP A 124 -2.54 -6.33 -5.45
CA ASP A 124 -3.09 -5.00 -5.19
C ASP A 124 -4.63 -5.00 -5.27
N VAL A 125 -5.21 -5.64 -6.28
CA VAL A 125 -6.68 -5.79 -6.38
C VAL A 125 -7.24 -6.53 -5.17
N ILE A 126 -6.63 -7.62 -4.74
CA ILE A 126 -7.04 -8.39 -3.56
C ILE A 126 -6.94 -7.53 -2.30
N ASN A 127 -5.86 -6.76 -2.15
CA ASN A 127 -5.66 -5.85 -1.03
C ASN A 127 -6.74 -4.75 -1.00
N VAL A 128 -7.12 -4.19 -2.14
CA VAL A 128 -8.21 -3.22 -2.24
C VAL A 128 -9.55 -3.85 -1.85
N ILE A 129 -9.89 -5.05 -2.36
CA ILE A 129 -11.13 -5.75 -2.00
C ILE A 129 -11.17 -6.00 -0.49
N SER A 130 -10.08 -6.51 0.09
CA SER A 130 -9.97 -6.79 1.52
C SER A 130 -10.08 -5.51 2.35
N SER A 131 -9.46 -4.41 1.92
CA SER A 131 -9.53 -3.12 2.61
C SER A 131 -10.94 -2.54 2.62
N VAL A 132 -11.64 -2.62 1.48
CA VAL A 132 -13.04 -2.18 1.35
C VAL A 132 -13.95 -2.98 2.28
N ALA A 133 -13.82 -4.32 2.29
CA ALA A 133 -14.59 -5.17 3.18
C ALA A 133 -14.33 -4.82 4.66
N LEU A 134 -13.06 -4.59 5.01
CA LEU A 134 -12.68 -4.23 6.37
C LEU A 134 -13.25 -2.88 6.80
N VAL A 135 -13.21 -1.86 5.92
CA VAL A 135 -13.82 -0.54 6.18
C VAL A 135 -15.33 -0.70 6.41
N LEU A 136 -16.03 -1.42 5.53
CA LEU A 136 -17.48 -1.62 5.67
C LEU A 136 -17.85 -2.29 6.99
N VAL A 137 -17.16 -3.37 7.36
CA VAL A 137 -17.43 -4.09 8.59
C VAL A 137 -17.12 -3.22 9.82
N SER A 138 -15.96 -2.56 9.85
CA SER A 138 -15.52 -1.78 10.99
C SER A 138 -16.34 -0.50 11.19
N VAL A 139 -16.71 0.19 10.12
CA VAL A 139 -17.60 1.37 10.18
C VAL A 139 -19.01 0.95 10.62
N SER A 140 -19.54 -0.16 10.10
CA SER A 140 -20.86 -0.67 10.53
C SER A 140 -20.85 -1.03 12.01
N TYR A 141 -19.82 -1.72 12.50
CA TYR A 141 -19.67 -2.04 13.92
C TYR A 141 -19.55 -0.79 14.77
N TYR A 142 -18.73 0.17 14.37
CA TYR A 142 -18.56 1.42 15.10
C TYR A 142 -19.88 2.21 15.20
N ALA A 143 -20.66 2.27 14.12
CA ALA A 143 -21.95 2.95 14.08
C ALA A 143 -22.99 2.29 15.01
N THR A 144 -22.90 1.00 15.30
CA THR A 144 -23.83 0.31 16.21
C THR A 144 -23.44 0.43 17.68
N THR A 145 -22.15 0.71 17.97
CA THR A 145 -21.62 0.71 19.35
C THR A 145 -21.45 2.11 19.95
N THR A 146 -21.60 3.15 19.13
CA THR A 146 -21.39 4.55 19.56
C THR A 146 -22.69 5.32 19.33
N THR A 147 -23.10 6.16 20.32
CA THR A 147 -24.24 7.09 20.15
C THR A 147 -23.88 8.13 19.10
N VAL A 148 -24.52 8.03 17.95
CA VAL A 148 -24.17 8.76 16.73
C VAL A 148 -24.69 10.19 16.82
N GLY A 149 -23.81 11.17 17.01
CA GLY A 149 -24.12 12.58 16.71
C GLY A 149 -23.97 12.85 15.21
N ASP A 150 -24.52 13.98 14.71
CA ASP A 150 -24.52 14.36 13.28
C ASP A 150 -23.13 14.32 12.62
N THR A 151 -22.08 14.62 13.35
CA THR A 151 -20.71 14.58 12.87
C THR A 151 -20.25 13.17 12.47
N LEU A 152 -20.67 12.17 13.24
CA LEU A 152 -20.31 10.78 12.97
C LEU A 152 -21.14 10.19 11.83
N GLN A 153 -22.41 10.56 11.71
CA GLN A 153 -23.23 10.18 10.58
C GLN A 153 -22.61 10.66 9.26
N ASN A 154 -22.11 11.90 9.23
CA ASN A 154 -21.39 12.45 8.09
C ASN A 154 -20.08 11.71 7.81
N ALA A 155 -19.34 11.30 8.83
CA ALA A 155 -18.11 10.51 8.66
C ALA A 155 -18.39 9.11 8.08
N VAL A 156 -19.44 8.45 8.57
CA VAL A 156 -19.90 7.14 8.04
C VAL A 156 -20.34 7.27 6.59
N LEU A 157 -21.16 8.27 6.26
CA LEU A 157 -21.60 8.53 4.89
C LEU A 157 -20.43 8.85 3.96
N SER A 158 -19.44 9.61 4.45
CA SER A 158 -18.22 9.91 3.68
C SER A 158 -17.39 8.65 3.43
N ALA A 159 -17.21 7.79 4.43
CA ALA A 159 -16.50 6.52 4.29
C ALA A 159 -17.20 5.58 3.29
N LEU A 160 -18.54 5.46 3.38
CA LEU A 160 -19.35 4.70 2.42
C LEU A 160 -19.28 5.30 1.02
N GLY A 161 -19.25 6.63 0.90
CA GLY A 161 -19.07 7.34 -0.37
C GLY A 161 -17.72 7.03 -1.02
N VAL A 162 -16.63 7.04 -0.24
CA VAL A 162 -15.29 6.68 -0.72
C VAL A 162 -15.25 5.22 -1.17
N VAL A 163 -15.80 4.30 -0.38
CA VAL A 163 -15.89 2.87 -0.73
C VAL A 163 -16.70 2.69 -2.02
N GLY A 164 -17.85 3.36 -2.13
CA GLY A 164 -18.68 3.33 -3.33
C GLY A 164 -17.94 3.87 -4.55
N ALA A 165 -17.19 4.97 -4.40
CA ALA A 165 -16.38 5.54 -5.47
C ALA A 165 -15.26 4.58 -5.92
N VAL A 166 -14.55 3.95 -4.99
CA VAL A 166 -13.52 2.94 -5.30
C VAL A 166 -14.14 1.75 -6.03
N ALA A 167 -15.25 1.20 -5.52
CA ALA A 167 -15.95 0.10 -6.16
C ALA A 167 -16.42 0.46 -7.57
N LEU A 168 -16.94 1.68 -7.76
CA LEU A 168 -17.35 2.18 -9.06
C LEU A 168 -16.17 2.30 -10.02
N VAL A 169 -15.04 2.89 -9.59
CA VAL A 169 -13.84 3.03 -10.40
C VAL A 169 -13.31 1.66 -10.83
N LEU A 170 -13.23 0.69 -9.92
CA LEU A 170 -12.81 -0.67 -10.24
C LEU A 170 -13.77 -1.36 -11.22
N SER A 171 -15.07 -1.20 -11.03
CA SER A 171 -16.09 -1.75 -11.92
C SER A 171 -16.02 -1.14 -13.32
N LEU A 172 -15.83 0.19 -13.41
CA LEU A 172 -15.65 0.89 -14.68
C LEU A 172 -14.33 0.50 -15.36
N ALA A 173 -13.23 0.43 -14.61
CA ALA A 173 -11.94 -0.03 -15.12
C ALA A 173 -12.06 -1.46 -15.69
N TRP A 174 -12.73 -2.37 -14.99
CA TRP A 174 -13.00 -3.73 -15.48
C TRP A 174 -13.91 -3.74 -16.70
N ARG A 175 -14.98 -2.95 -16.69
CA ARG A 175 -15.95 -2.86 -17.81
C ARG A 175 -15.34 -2.31 -19.08
N PHE A 176 -14.44 -1.31 -18.94
CA PHE A 176 -13.79 -0.62 -20.06
C PHE A 176 -12.33 -1.06 -20.27
N ARG A 177 -11.89 -2.18 -19.67
CA ARG A 177 -10.51 -2.64 -19.71
C ARG A 177 -9.90 -2.68 -21.11
N TRP A 178 -10.64 -3.15 -22.10
CA TRP A 178 -10.16 -3.25 -23.47
C TRP A 178 -10.00 -1.88 -24.14
N SER A 179 -10.94 -0.96 -23.91
CA SER A 179 -10.83 0.42 -24.41
C SER A 179 -9.68 1.17 -23.76
N LEU A 180 -9.42 0.94 -22.46
CA LEU A 180 -8.29 1.53 -21.75
C LEU A 180 -6.95 1.01 -22.29
N ILE A 181 -6.86 -0.29 -22.60
CA ILE A 181 -5.67 -0.89 -23.22
C ILE A 181 -5.43 -0.31 -24.62
N GLU A 182 -6.48 -0.21 -25.43
CA GLU A 182 -6.37 0.38 -26.76
C GLU A 182 -5.97 1.86 -26.71
N MET A 183 -6.50 2.63 -25.77
CA MET A 183 -6.08 4.00 -25.56
C MET A 183 -4.62 4.09 -25.08
N ALA A 184 -4.21 3.25 -24.14
CA ALA A 184 -2.83 3.19 -23.67
C ALA A 184 -1.85 2.77 -24.79
N SER A 185 -2.22 1.79 -25.62
CA SER A 185 -1.41 1.35 -26.77
C SER A 185 -1.22 2.46 -27.80
N ARG A 186 -2.29 3.22 -28.11
CA ARG A 186 -2.23 4.39 -29.00
C ARG A 186 -1.33 5.49 -28.43
N LEU A 187 -1.39 5.73 -27.11
CA LEU A 187 -0.56 6.74 -26.45
C LEU A 187 0.92 6.36 -26.47
N VAL A 188 1.22 5.08 -26.19
CA VAL A 188 2.59 4.53 -26.28
C VAL A 188 3.11 4.60 -27.70
N ALA A 189 2.32 4.19 -28.70
CA ALA A 189 2.70 4.29 -30.13
C ALA A 189 2.96 5.75 -30.55
N ALA A 190 2.13 6.70 -30.10
CA ALA A 190 2.30 8.11 -30.42
C ALA A 190 3.55 8.74 -29.76
N THR A 191 3.96 8.23 -28.59
CA THR A 191 5.15 8.72 -27.87
C THR A 191 6.42 7.98 -28.27
N ALA A 192 6.36 6.66 -28.47
CA ALA A 192 7.49 5.83 -28.90
C ALA A 192 7.92 6.14 -30.34
N GLY A 193 6.98 6.38 -31.24
CA GLY A 193 7.26 6.77 -32.64
C GLY A 193 8.02 8.10 -32.81
N ARG A 194 8.17 8.88 -31.71
CA ARG A 194 8.98 10.11 -31.69
C ARG A 194 10.39 9.93 -31.12
N LEU A 195 10.68 8.80 -30.47
CA LEU A 195 11.89 8.63 -29.65
C LEU A 195 12.74 7.40 -30.01
N VAL A 196 12.20 6.40 -30.72
CA VAL A 196 12.92 5.18 -31.05
C VAL A 196 12.52 4.73 -32.46
N SER A 197 13.51 4.48 -33.32
CA SER A 197 13.33 3.76 -34.61
C SER A 197 12.92 2.31 -34.26
N THR A 198 11.68 1.97 -34.61
CA THR A 198 10.97 0.74 -34.18
C THR A 198 11.30 -0.48 -35.06
N ASP A 199 12.54 -0.70 -35.41
CA ASP A 199 12.94 -1.98 -36.04
C ASP A 199 13.20 -3.01 -34.92
N GLY A 200 12.16 -3.78 -34.55
CA GLY A 200 12.29 -4.99 -33.75
C GLY A 200 11.50 -5.05 -32.44
N PHE A 201 10.73 -4.03 -32.03
CA PHE A 201 9.89 -4.08 -30.84
C PHE A 201 8.42 -4.23 -31.23
N ASP A 202 8.05 -5.45 -31.62
CA ASP A 202 6.65 -5.83 -31.86
C ASP A 202 5.94 -5.84 -30.47
N LEU A 203 5.45 -4.67 -30.07
CA LEU A 203 4.64 -4.48 -28.86
C LEU A 203 3.26 -5.06 -29.14
N ASP A 204 3.14 -6.37 -29.06
CA ASP A 204 1.85 -7.04 -29.05
C ASP A 204 1.17 -6.82 -27.69
N ILE A 205 0.79 -5.55 -27.45
CA ILE A 205 0.16 -5.09 -26.21
C ILE A 205 -1.15 -5.85 -25.99
N HIS A 206 -1.82 -6.24 -27.07
CA HIS A 206 -3.08 -6.98 -27.00
C HIS A 206 -2.86 -8.39 -26.44
N ASP A 207 -1.88 -9.13 -26.93
CA ASP A 207 -1.54 -10.48 -26.45
C ASP A 207 -1.01 -10.45 -25.01
N ARG A 208 -0.23 -9.43 -24.65
CA ARG A 208 0.23 -9.23 -23.27
C ARG A 208 -0.94 -8.96 -22.33
N ALA A 209 -1.87 -8.10 -22.77
CA ALA A 209 -3.09 -7.80 -22.00
C ALA A 209 -4.00 -9.03 -21.88
N GLN A 210 -4.17 -9.82 -22.94
CA GLN A 210 -4.93 -11.08 -22.86
C GLN A 210 -4.32 -12.05 -21.86
N ARG A 211 -3.01 -12.23 -21.87
CA ARG A 211 -2.32 -13.07 -20.86
C ARG A 211 -2.51 -12.54 -19.44
N PHE A 212 -2.38 -11.23 -19.26
CA PHE A 212 -2.60 -10.59 -17.96
C PHE A 212 -4.02 -10.86 -17.42
N PHE A 213 -5.06 -10.58 -18.23
CA PHE A 213 -6.44 -10.82 -17.80
C PHE A 213 -6.79 -12.31 -17.64
N GLY A 214 -6.19 -13.19 -18.45
CA GLY A 214 -6.30 -14.65 -18.26
C GLY A 214 -5.73 -15.10 -16.91
N HIS A 215 -4.64 -14.48 -16.45
CA HIS A 215 -4.09 -14.74 -15.12
C HIS A 215 -5.01 -14.25 -14.01
N VAL A 216 -5.59 -13.05 -14.14
CA VAL A 216 -6.55 -12.52 -13.16
C VAL A 216 -7.80 -13.40 -13.08
N GLU A 217 -8.33 -13.85 -14.22
CA GLU A 217 -9.47 -14.73 -14.30
C GLU A 217 -9.20 -16.09 -13.63
N LYS A 218 -7.99 -16.66 -13.82
CA LYS A 218 -7.58 -17.91 -13.18
C LYS A 218 -7.62 -17.84 -11.64
N ILE A 219 -7.26 -16.68 -11.05
CA ILE A 219 -7.37 -16.48 -9.61
C ILE A 219 -8.85 -16.39 -9.20
N ALA A 220 -9.63 -15.60 -9.94
CA ALA A 220 -11.05 -15.38 -9.64
C ALA A 220 -11.89 -16.67 -9.75
N THR A 221 -11.51 -17.61 -10.62
CA THR A 221 -12.20 -18.89 -10.83
C THR A 221 -11.75 -20.03 -9.91
N SER A 222 -10.86 -19.76 -8.95
CA SER A 222 -10.36 -20.72 -7.96
C SER A 222 -10.86 -20.34 -6.55
N PRO A 223 -12.11 -20.68 -6.15
CA PRO A 223 -12.75 -20.13 -4.96
C PRO A 223 -12.01 -20.43 -3.66
N ASP A 224 -11.51 -21.66 -3.49
CA ASP A 224 -10.79 -22.06 -2.26
C ASP A 224 -9.47 -21.29 -2.12
N ARG A 225 -8.74 -21.13 -3.22
CA ARG A 225 -7.49 -20.34 -3.22
C ARG A 225 -7.76 -18.87 -3.03
N LEU A 226 -8.78 -18.34 -3.70
CA LEU A 226 -9.19 -16.95 -3.55
C LEU A 226 -9.59 -16.65 -2.10
N ALA A 227 -10.37 -17.52 -1.45
CA ALA A 227 -10.74 -17.36 -0.05
C ALA A 227 -9.50 -17.35 0.87
N ALA A 228 -8.55 -18.26 0.67
CA ALA A 228 -7.30 -18.30 1.44
C ALA A 228 -6.46 -17.01 1.23
N ILE A 229 -6.35 -16.53 -0.01
CA ILE A 229 -5.62 -15.30 -0.33
C ILE A 229 -6.30 -14.08 0.28
N LEU A 230 -7.63 -13.98 0.23
CA LEU A 230 -8.39 -12.91 0.87
C LEU A 230 -8.22 -12.91 2.39
N LEU A 231 -8.25 -14.07 3.04
CA LEU A 231 -8.01 -14.19 4.48
C LEU A 231 -6.59 -13.76 4.87
N LEU A 232 -5.59 -14.13 4.09
CA LEU A 232 -4.21 -13.66 4.28
C LEU A 232 -4.10 -12.14 4.09
N SER A 233 -4.74 -11.57 3.06
CA SER A 233 -4.76 -10.13 2.84
C SER A 233 -5.47 -9.39 3.99
N LEU A 234 -6.62 -9.89 4.45
CA LEU A 234 -7.30 -9.36 5.63
C LEU A 234 -6.43 -9.40 6.88
N SER A 235 -5.68 -10.51 7.09
CA SER A 235 -4.75 -10.61 8.22
C SER A 235 -3.67 -9.53 8.17
N GLY A 236 -3.17 -9.20 6.98
CA GLY A 236 -2.21 -8.10 6.79
C GLY A 236 -2.79 -6.74 7.16
N TRP A 237 -4.03 -6.45 6.75
CA TRP A 237 -4.73 -5.22 7.14
C TRP A 237 -5.01 -5.16 8.65
N VAL A 238 -5.43 -6.27 9.25
CA VAL A 238 -5.63 -6.37 10.71
C VAL A 238 -4.31 -6.15 11.46
N LEU A 239 -3.21 -6.73 11.00
CA LEU A 239 -1.90 -6.52 11.61
C LEU A 239 -1.45 -5.05 11.54
N GLN A 240 -1.72 -4.35 10.44
CA GLN A 240 -1.47 -2.90 10.39
C GLN A 240 -2.34 -2.13 11.40
N ALA A 241 -3.62 -2.48 11.52
CA ALA A 241 -4.51 -1.85 12.51
C ALA A 241 -4.05 -2.14 13.95
N VAL A 242 -3.61 -3.36 14.24
CA VAL A 242 -3.01 -3.72 15.54
C VAL A 242 -1.73 -2.92 15.77
N ALA A 243 -0.85 -2.79 14.77
CA ALA A 243 0.36 -1.97 14.90
C ALA A 243 0.05 -0.51 15.24
N LEU A 244 -0.98 0.07 14.59
CA LEU A 244 -1.43 1.44 14.90
C LEU A 244 -2.04 1.52 16.30
N SER A 245 -2.85 0.54 16.70
CA SER A 245 -3.41 0.47 18.06
C SER A 245 -2.30 0.41 19.13
N VAL A 246 -1.29 -0.44 18.93
CA VAL A 246 -0.13 -0.54 19.83
C VAL A 246 0.68 0.76 19.84
N ALA A 247 0.80 1.44 18.69
CA ALA A 247 1.45 2.75 18.64
C ALA A 247 0.72 3.81 19.48
N PHE A 248 -0.61 3.73 19.59
CA PHE A 248 -1.36 4.56 20.54
C PHE A 248 -1.05 4.20 22.00
N THR A 249 -0.93 2.91 22.32
CA THR A 249 -0.54 2.51 23.70
C THR A 249 0.86 2.99 24.03
N ALA A 250 1.78 3.04 23.06
CA ALA A 250 3.13 3.58 23.28
C ALA A 250 3.13 5.05 23.72
N VAL A 251 2.14 5.83 23.33
CA VAL A 251 1.98 7.24 23.75
C VAL A 251 0.95 7.40 24.90
N GLY A 252 0.65 6.31 25.61
CA GLY A 252 -0.24 6.33 26.78
C GLY A 252 -1.74 6.48 26.45
N GLN A 253 -2.16 6.15 25.22
CA GLN A 253 -3.55 6.25 24.79
C GLN A 253 -4.11 4.89 24.39
N SER A 254 -5.43 4.76 24.45
CA SER A 254 -6.14 3.59 23.93
C SER A 254 -7.17 4.04 22.90
N VAL A 255 -7.28 3.31 21.79
CA VAL A 255 -8.22 3.58 20.72
C VAL A 255 -9.03 2.32 20.44
N GLN A 256 -10.34 2.48 20.20
CA GLN A 256 -11.19 1.36 19.83
C GLN A 256 -10.66 0.70 18.55
N ILE A 257 -10.57 -0.63 18.56
CA ILE A 257 -10.04 -1.40 17.42
C ILE A 257 -10.79 -1.13 16.12
N ALA A 258 -12.10 -0.89 16.18
CA ALA A 258 -12.90 -0.55 15.02
C ALA A 258 -12.41 0.73 14.34
N VAL A 259 -11.99 1.74 15.11
CA VAL A 259 -11.48 3.01 14.59
C VAL A 259 -10.20 2.80 13.80
N VAL A 260 -9.24 2.06 14.33
CA VAL A 260 -7.97 1.79 13.61
C VAL A 260 -8.19 0.89 12.40
N LEU A 261 -9.15 -0.05 12.46
CA LEU A 261 -9.48 -0.94 11.34
C LEU A 261 -10.00 -0.18 10.11
N PHE A 262 -10.77 0.88 10.26
CA PHE A 262 -11.15 1.70 9.11
C PHE A 262 -10.15 2.82 8.81
N ALA A 263 -9.49 3.38 9.83
CA ALA A 263 -8.53 4.47 9.64
C ALA A 263 -7.33 4.02 8.81
N VAL A 264 -6.85 2.79 8.99
CA VAL A 264 -5.68 2.29 8.26
C VAL A 264 -5.93 2.23 6.74
N PRO A 265 -6.96 1.57 6.22
CA PRO A 265 -7.21 1.59 4.78
C PRO A 265 -7.49 2.99 4.24
N LEU A 266 -8.32 3.79 4.94
CA LEU A 266 -8.67 5.14 4.49
C LEU A 266 -7.48 6.09 4.48
N GLY A 267 -6.62 6.03 5.50
CA GLY A 267 -5.39 6.82 5.57
C GLY A 267 -4.42 6.46 4.44
N ASN A 268 -4.31 5.17 4.12
CA ASN A 268 -3.44 4.69 3.04
C ASN A 268 -3.90 5.15 1.63
N LEU A 269 -5.17 5.51 1.41
CA LEU A 269 -5.62 6.10 0.14
C LEU A 269 -4.86 7.40 -0.22
N ALA A 270 -4.42 8.14 0.80
CA ALA A 270 -3.59 9.33 0.57
C ALA A 270 -2.19 9.02 0.00
N GLY A 271 -1.80 7.74 -0.05
CA GLY A 271 -0.60 7.26 -0.74
C GLY A 271 -0.64 7.42 -2.26
N ALA A 272 -1.82 7.69 -2.85
CA ALA A 272 -1.95 8.09 -4.25
C ALA A 272 -1.35 9.49 -4.55
N ALA A 273 -1.04 10.28 -3.51
CA ALA A 273 -0.32 11.54 -3.69
C ALA A 273 1.06 11.31 -4.32
N PRO A 274 1.53 12.21 -5.22
CA PRO A 274 2.81 12.06 -5.91
C PRO A 274 4.01 12.36 -5.00
N LEU A 275 4.03 11.74 -3.82
CA LEU A 275 5.08 11.82 -2.80
C LEU A 275 5.69 10.43 -2.58
N PRO A 276 7.02 10.33 -2.41
CA PRO A 276 7.68 9.05 -2.16
C PRO A 276 7.03 8.30 -0.98
N GLY A 277 6.47 7.12 -1.23
CA GLY A 277 5.76 6.30 -0.24
C GLY A 277 4.62 7.02 0.49
N GLY A 278 4.05 8.08 -0.11
CA GLY A 278 2.97 8.87 0.49
C GLY A 278 3.38 9.60 1.78
N LEU A 279 4.69 9.81 2.02
CA LEU A 279 5.19 10.49 3.22
C LEU A 279 4.58 11.89 3.36
N GLY A 280 4.08 12.18 4.54
CA GLY A 280 3.37 13.42 4.86
C GLY A 280 1.88 13.36 4.50
N ALA A 281 1.51 12.91 3.29
CA ALA A 281 0.10 12.84 2.88
C ALA A 281 -0.67 11.79 3.68
N ILE A 282 -0.13 10.57 3.80
CA ILE A 282 -0.71 9.50 4.62
C ILE A 282 -0.74 9.91 6.09
N ASP A 283 0.35 10.53 6.58
CA ASP A 283 0.45 10.98 7.97
C ASP A 283 -0.62 12.03 8.28
N ALA A 284 -0.81 13.02 7.40
CA ALA A 284 -1.84 14.03 7.53
C ALA A 284 -3.26 13.44 7.45
N ALA A 285 -3.48 12.45 6.56
CA ALA A 285 -4.75 11.76 6.45
C ALA A 285 -5.11 10.99 7.73
N PHE A 286 -4.14 10.28 8.33
CA PHE A 286 -4.34 9.63 9.63
C PHE A 286 -4.72 10.63 10.72
N VAL A 287 -3.99 11.74 10.83
CA VAL A 287 -4.30 12.80 11.81
C VAL A 287 -5.70 13.37 11.56
N GLY A 288 -6.04 13.67 10.29
CA GLY A 288 -7.34 14.20 9.89
C GLY A 288 -8.51 13.25 10.19
N ILE A 289 -8.30 11.93 10.15
CA ILE A 289 -9.32 10.92 10.47
C ILE A 289 -9.37 10.69 11.99
N LEU A 290 -8.22 10.48 12.62
CA LEU A 290 -8.17 9.99 14.00
C LEU A 290 -8.47 11.08 15.04
N VAL A 291 -8.05 12.33 14.84
CA VAL A 291 -8.32 13.42 15.80
C VAL A 291 -9.82 13.63 16.01
N PRO A 292 -10.66 13.83 14.98
CA PRO A 292 -12.10 14.06 15.21
C PRO A 292 -12.84 12.82 15.72
N VAL A 293 -12.38 11.61 15.36
CA VAL A 293 -13.05 10.36 15.73
C VAL A 293 -12.71 9.94 17.17
N THR A 294 -11.46 10.15 17.60
CA THR A 294 -11.02 9.71 18.94
C THR A 294 -11.13 10.81 19.99
N GLY A 295 -11.16 12.08 19.60
CA GLY A 295 -11.06 13.23 20.52
C GLY A 295 -9.67 13.40 21.14
N ILE A 296 -8.68 12.58 20.75
CA ILE A 296 -7.30 12.67 21.24
C ILE A 296 -6.62 13.89 20.59
N GLY A 297 -5.80 14.60 21.37
CA GLY A 297 -5.09 15.78 20.88
C GLY A 297 -4.19 15.48 19.68
N ALA A 298 -4.16 16.38 18.72
CA ALA A 298 -3.48 16.20 17.43
C ALA A 298 -1.99 15.88 17.58
N ALA A 299 -1.29 16.44 18.57
CA ALA A 299 0.12 16.14 18.83
C ALA A 299 0.34 14.67 19.21
N THR A 300 -0.50 14.13 20.08
CA THR A 300 -0.45 12.73 20.54
C THR A 300 -0.81 11.77 19.41
N VAL A 301 -1.86 12.08 18.63
CA VAL A 301 -2.22 11.30 17.43
C VAL A 301 -1.06 11.29 16.45
N THR A 302 -0.44 12.45 16.18
CA THR A 302 0.71 12.53 15.28
C THR A 302 1.88 11.69 15.79
N ALA A 303 2.18 11.71 17.08
CA ALA A 303 3.24 10.89 17.66
C ALA A 303 2.97 9.39 17.47
N ALA A 304 1.75 8.92 17.74
CA ALA A 304 1.35 7.54 17.50
C ALA A 304 1.47 7.15 16.01
N VAL A 305 1.00 8.02 15.11
CA VAL A 305 1.11 7.81 13.65
C VAL A 305 2.58 7.74 13.22
N LEU A 306 3.45 8.60 13.76
CA LEU A 306 4.89 8.56 13.43
C LEU A 306 5.57 7.27 13.94
N ILE A 307 5.21 6.75 15.11
CA ILE A 307 5.70 5.45 15.60
C ILE A 307 5.24 4.33 14.65
N TYR A 308 3.96 4.28 14.32
CA TYR A 308 3.39 3.31 13.39
C TYR A 308 4.07 3.37 12.01
N ARG A 309 4.14 4.55 11.41
CA ARG A 309 4.78 4.79 10.10
C ARG A 309 6.28 4.56 10.16
N GLY A 310 6.90 4.84 11.29
CA GLY A 310 8.30 4.50 11.57
C GLY A 310 8.60 3.02 11.32
N VAL A 311 7.67 2.14 11.65
CA VAL A 311 7.81 0.70 11.38
C VAL A 311 7.31 0.35 9.99
N ILE A 312 6.06 0.65 9.66
CA ILE A 312 5.42 0.19 8.40
C ILE A 312 6.10 0.75 7.16
N TYR A 313 6.70 1.94 7.23
CA TYR A 313 7.45 2.54 6.14
C TYR A 313 8.94 2.12 6.14
N TRP A 314 9.64 2.31 7.28
CA TRP A 314 11.09 2.14 7.30
C TRP A 314 11.55 0.69 7.38
N LEU A 315 10.78 -0.20 7.99
CA LEU A 315 11.13 -1.62 8.04
C LEU A 315 11.33 -2.22 6.63
N PRO A 316 10.36 -2.11 5.69
CA PRO A 316 10.59 -2.59 4.32
C PRO A 316 11.61 -1.76 3.55
N VAL A 317 11.82 -0.46 3.87
CA VAL A 317 12.87 0.34 3.24
C VAL A 317 14.25 -0.20 3.60
N VAL A 318 14.50 -0.54 4.86
CA VAL A 318 15.78 -1.09 5.30
C VAL A 318 15.97 -2.52 4.78
N LEU A 319 14.99 -3.39 4.99
CA LEU A 319 15.08 -4.79 4.57
C LEU A 319 15.09 -4.92 3.04
N GLY A 320 14.13 -4.29 2.37
CA GLY A 320 13.99 -4.36 0.91
C GLY A 320 15.12 -3.64 0.17
N GLY A 321 15.60 -2.52 0.72
CA GLY A 321 16.77 -1.82 0.18
C GLY A 321 18.04 -2.65 0.24
N SER A 322 18.25 -3.40 1.34
CA SER A 322 19.35 -4.34 1.48
C SER A 322 19.25 -5.48 0.45
N VAL A 323 18.05 -6.02 0.27
CA VAL A 323 17.75 -7.07 -0.72
C VAL A 323 17.96 -6.55 -2.15
N ALA A 324 17.41 -5.39 -2.49
CA ALA A 324 17.58 -4.79 -3.81
C ALA A 324 19.06 -4.49 -4.13
N GLY A 325 19.84 -4.06 -3.13
CA GLY A 325 21.28 -3.91 -3.22
C GLY A 325 21.98 -5.23 -3.52
N ALA A 326 21.62 -6.32 -2.83
CA ALA A 326 22.19 -7.64 -3.04
C ALA A 326 21.87 -8.23 -4.43
N PHE A 327 20.65 -8.02 -4.95
CA PHE A 327 20.30 -8.37 -6.33
C PHE A 327 21.11 -7.58 -7.36
N SER A 328 21.38 -6.30 -7.12
CA SER A 328 22.18 -5.47 -8.05
C SER A 328 23.64 -5.86 -8.13
N VAL A 329 24.16 -6.58 -7.14
CA VAL A 329 25.57 -7.04 -7.04
C VAL A 329 25.70 -8.53 -7.43
N GLY A 330 24.61 -9.20 -7.86
CA GLY A 330 24.66 -10.62 -8.30
C GLY A 330 24.83 -11.62 -7.17
N VAL A 331 24.50 -11.29 -5.91
CA VAL A 331 24.67 -12.21 -4.75
C VAL A 331 23.70 -13.41 -4.81
N PHE A 332 22.69 -13.36 -5.66
CA PHE A 332 21.65 -14.40 -5.80
C PHE A 332 21.69 -15.14 -7.17
N GLU A 333 22.78 -14.99 -7.95
CA GLU A 333 23.05 -15.79 -9.14
C GLU A 333 23.55 -17.20 -8.80
#